data_94fa0406457db5c400e281b1296eea54
#
_entry.id   94fa0406457db5c400e281b1296eea54
#
_cell.length_a   1.000
_cell.length_b   1.000
_cell.length_c   1.000
_cell.angle_alpha   90.00
_cell.angle_beta   90.00
_cell.angle_gamma   90.00
#
_symmetry.space_group_name_H-M   'P 1'
#
loop_
_entity.id
_entity.type
_entity.pdbx_description
1 polymer ?
#
loop_
_entity_poly.entity_id
_entity_poly.type
_entity_poly.pdbx_seq_one_letter_code
_entity_poly.pdbx_strand_id
1 'polypeptide(L)'
;MIFTTRDLDILRFLRWCRFVLAEDLTSAFYKAEVQNLEILRLIKLYQPAQAYTLTAAGNRLLDAAFPKLPAAVAPAYKAADTIRRIRQAKLMLTVYHAGVSVFTTNVSALCEQAMFLPMIARNRGSNPWGSTRVAALLHTGDLMCAIHWVSPNIGCIALTDELTAFQNHTAAIPAKQRAVIFAASSYEEILAELDAGQANQNTRLQTYREVYDCLKLPLFLLPCNDTGCLQLRIMGVPNYRELLAKIILKSHYVPPPTDRAMYDALYQGVPFIMMADMDLRRVDAALNAARSDGLSQIALAALPEQVETVLNRRYRETGKARVFTITDAALRELLGSTAPYVPPDLPFYTSEGSVLDVPPLKAP
;
A
#
# COMPACT_ATOMS: atom_id res chain seq x y z
N MET A 1 5.43 27.96 20.85
CA MET A 1 6.00 27.23 19.69
C MET A 1 4.85 26.80 18.84
N ILE A 2 4.99 26.82 17.51
CA ILE A 2 3.93 26.51 16.56
C ILE A 2 4.39 25.32 15.72
N PHE A 3 3.49 24.34 15.53
CA PHE A 3 3.69 23.14 14.75
C PHE A 3 2.73 23.13 13.56
N THR A 4 3.18 22.65 12.42
CA THR A 4 2.36 22.40 11.25
C THR A 4 1.59 21.08 11.39
N THR A 5 0.57 20.86 10.55
CA THR A 5 -0.08 19.54 10.45
C THR A 5 0.94 18.45 10.10
N ARG A 6 1.93 18.73 9.23
CA ARG A 6 2.99 17.78 8.87
C ARG A 6 3.88 17.40 10.05
N ASP A 7 4.27 18.37 10.91
CA ASP A 7 5.01 18.07 12.13
C ASP A 7 4.26 17.06 13.01
N LEU A 8 2.95 17.28 13.17
CA LEU A 8 2.12 16.39 13.96
C LEU A 8 1.88 15.05 13.27
N ASP A 9 1.82 14.99 11.94
CA ASP A 9 1.71 13.73 11.22
C ASP A 9 2.98 12.89 11.37
N ILE A 10 4.18 13.49 11.37
CA ILE A 10 5.44 12.78 11.72
C ILE A 10 5.30 12.13 13.10
N LEU A 11 4.84 12.91 14.09
CA LEU A 11 4.65 12.37 15.45
C LEU A 11 3.57 11.28 15.47
N ARG A 12 2.48 11.43 14.70
CA ARG A 12 1.41 10.41 14.58
C ARG A 12 1.93 9.11 13.97
N PHE A 13 2.76 9.15 12.93
CA PHE A 13 3.42 7.96 12.38
C PHE A 13 4.22 7.22 13.45
N LEU A 14 5.02 7.95 14.23
CA LEU A 14 5.80 7.37 15.32
C LEU A 14 4.92 6.82 16.45
N ARG A 15 3.76 7.42 16.69
CA ARG A 15 2.77 6.88 17.66
C ARG A 15 2.16 5.58 17.16
N TRP A 16 1.78 5.51 15.88
CA TRP A 16 1.17 4.33 15.26
C TRP A 16 2.14 3.18 15.12
N CYS A 17 3.30 3.43 14.54
CA CYS A 17 4.27 2.41 14.17
C CYS A 17 5.33 2.14 15.22
N ARG A 18 5.54 3.05 16.16
CA ARG A 18 6.57 3.06 17.21
C ARG A 18 8.00 3.25 16.70
N PHE A 19 8.32 2.70 15.53
CA PHE A 19 9.59 2.84 14.83
C PHE A 19 9.34 3.18 13.36
N VAL A 20 10.02 4.21 12.87
CA VAL A 20 10.08 4.58 11.46
C VAL A 20 11.55 4.77 11.11
N LEU A 21 12.03 4.14 10.04
CA LEU A 21 13.42 4.33 9.60
C LEU A 21 13.70 5.81 9.35
N ALA A 22 14.91 6.24 9.70
CA ALA A 22 15.31 7.63 9.51
C ALA A 22 15.29 8.01 8.02
N GLU A 23 15.73 7.11 7.15
CA GLU A 23 15.69 7.29 5.70
C GLU A 23 14.26 7.40 5.15
N ASP A 24 13.36 6.50 5.57
CA ASP A 24 11.96 6.53 5.14
C ASP A 24 11.27 7.83 5.59
N LEU A 25 11.53 8.27 6.83
CA LEU A 25 10.93 9.47 7.38
C LEU A 25 11.44 10.74 6.69
N THR A 26 12.75 10.83 6.42
CA THR A 26 13.36 11.99 5.73
C THR A 26 13.11 12.00 4.21
N SER A 27 12.75 10.87 3.62
CA SER A 27 12.26 10.79 2.25
C SER A 27 10.79 11.22 2.15
N ALA A 28 9.98 10.84 3.14
CA ALA A 28 8.55 11.12 3.18
C ALA A 28 8.23 12.57 3.60
N PHE A 29 9.06 13.19 4.46
CA PHE A 29 8.89 14.53 4.99
C PHE A 29 10.16 15.35 4.78
N TYR A 30 10.07 16.67 4.84
CA TYR A 30 11.27 17.50 4.71
C TYR A 30 12.27 17.22 5.84
N LYS A 31 13.53 17.00 5.47
CA LYS A 31 14.60 16.72 6.43
C LYS A 31 14.67 17.74 7.57
N ALA A 32 14.44 19.02 7.26
CA ALA A 32 14.44 20.10 8.25
C ALA A 32 13.33 19.92 9.30
N GLU A 33 12.14 19.47 8.92
CA GLU A 33 11.02 19.19 9.85
C GLU A 33 11.40 18.08 10.83
N VAL A 34 11.95 16.97 10.32
CA VAL A 34 12.41 15.85 11.16
C VAL A 34 13.51 16.29 12.11
N GLN A 35 14.51 17.06 11.62
CA GLN A 35 15.59 17.57 12.45
C GLN A 35 15.09 18.54 13.53
N ASN A 36 14.15 19.42 13.21
CA ASN A 36 13.55 20.32 14.19
C ASN A 36 12.85 19.56 15.33
N LEU A 37 12.10 18.52 15.00
CA LEU A 37 11.43 17.68 16.00
C LEU A 37 12.44 16.94 16.90
N GLU A 38 13.58 16.53 16.35
CA GLU A 38 14.68 15.93 17.12
C GLU A 38 15.36 16.96 18.04
N ILE A 39 15.69 18.16 17.56
CA ILE A 39 16.24 19.27 18.35
C ILE A 39 15.29 19.61 19.50
N LEU A 40 13.99 19.65 19.27
CA LEU A 40 12.96 19.88 20.26
C LEU A 40 12.73 18.69 21.22
N ARG A 41 13.47 17.60 21.01
CA ARG A 41 13.37 16.37 21.80
C ARG A 41 11.96 15.75 21.81
N LEU A 42 11.19 15.96 20.75
CA LEU A 42 9.89 15.32 20.57
C LEU A 42 10.04 13.91 20.00
N ILE A 43 11.08 13.70 19.22
CA ILE A 43 11.50 12.40 18.68
C ILE A 43 12.95 12.12 19.09
N LYS A 44 13.34 10.85 19.00
CA LYS A 44 14.73 10.43 19.23
C LYS A 44 15.12 9.29 18.28
N LEU A 45 16.38 9.29 17.84
CA LEU A 45 16.93 8.21 17.03
C LEU A 45 17.27 6.99 17.92
N TYR A 46 16.76 5.83 17.56
CA TYR A 46 17.14 4.53 18.10
C TYR A 46 18.24 3.94 17.21
N GLN A 47 19.49 4.14 17.62
CA GLN A 47 20.69 3.81 16.84
C GLN A 47 20.74 2.36 16.31
N PRO A 48 20.41 1.31 17.12
CA PRO A 48 20.52 -0.07 16.65
C PRO A 48 19.66 -0.40 15.41
N ALA A 49 18.59 0.32 15.18
CA ALA A 49 17.72 0.13 14.01
C ALA A 49 17.76 1.31 13.04
N GLN A 50 18.54 2.37 13.31
CA GLN A 50 18.53 3.62 12.54
C GLN A 50 17.09 4.15 12.34
N ALA A 51 16.25 4.08 13.39
CA ALA A 51 14.83 4.41 13.34
C ALA A 51 14.47 5.46 14.40
N TYR A 52 13.60 6.39 14.05
CA TYR A 52 13.04 7.33 15.01
C TYR A 52 11.94 6.70 15.85
N THR A 53 11.79 7.18 17.07
CA THR A 53 10.70 6.84 18.01
C THR A 53 10.29 8.08 18.79
N LEU A 54 9.04 8.09 19.30
CA LEU A 54 8.55 9.20 20.13
C LEU A 54 9.22 9.25 21.51
N THR A 55 9.41 10.47 21.99
CA THR A 55 9.73 10.72 23.40
C THR A 55 8.46 10.90 24.23
N ALA A 56 8.60 11.02 25.55
CA ALA A 56 7.49 11.38 26.45
C ALA A 56 6.92 12.77 26.12
N ALA A 57 7.77 13.73 25.70
CA ALA A 57 7.33 15.07 25.31
C ALA A 57 6.50 15.03 24.01
N GLY A 58 6.95 14.29 22.98
CA GLY A 58 6.18 14.09 21.77
C GLY A 58 4.83 13.42 21.99
N ASN A 59 4.77 12.44 22.92
CA ASN A 59 3.51 11.82 23.30
C ASN A 59 2.54 12.81 23.96
N ARG A 60 3.03 13.65 24.89
CA ARG A 60 2.17 14.67 25.53
C ARG A 60 1.61 15.68 24.55
N LEU A 61 2.44 16.16 23.61
CA LEU A 61 1.97 17.08 22.56
C LEU A 61 0.86 16.44 21.71
N LEU A 62 1.05 15.18 21.28
CA LEU A 62 0.03 14.46 20.52
C LEU A 62 -1.26 14.22 21.31
N ASP A 63 -1.16 13.85 22.59
CA ASP A 63 -2.33 13.61 23.44
C ASP A 63 -3.13 14.91 23.65
N ALA A 64 -2.45 16.06 23.68
CA ALA A 64 -3.09 17.38 23.77
C ALA A 64 -3.76 17.76 22.42
N ALA A 65 -3.04 17.58 21.29
CA ALA A 65 -3.56 17.94 19.97
C ALA A 65 -4.68 16.99 19.49
N PHE A 66 -4.61 15.70 19.86
CA PHE A 66 -5.52 14.65 19.40
C PHE A 66 -6.00 13.78 20.56
N PRO A 67 -6.96 14.21 21.38
CA PRO A 67 -7.39 13.48 22.60
C PRO A 67 -7.95 12.07 22.34
N LYS A 68 -8.36 11.77 21.10
CA LYS A 68 -8.92 10.46 20.71
C LYS A 68 -7.90 9.47 20.15
N LEU A 69 -6.61 9.80 20.18
CA LEU A 69 -5.58 8.88 19.70
C LEU A 69 -5.52 7.59 20.55
N PRO A 70 -5.04 6.48 19.94
CA PRO A 70 -4.67 5.29 20.70
C PRO A 70 -3.64 5.62 21.77
N ALA A 71 -3.79 5.01 22.96
CA ALA A 71 -2.86 5.20 24.06
C ALA A 71 -1.41 4.94 23.63
N ALA A 72 -0.47 5.71 24.20
CA ALA A 72 0.95 5.47 23.99
C ALA A 72 1.31 4.08 24.52
N VAL A 73 1.93 3.27 23.68
CA VAL A 73 2.48 1.98 24.06
C VAL A 73 4.00 2.06 23.97
N ALA A 74 4.68 1.73 25.06
CA ALA A 74 6.14 1.72 25.08
C ALA A 74 6.70 0.82 23.98
N PRO A 75 7.75 1.26 23.25
CA PRO A 75 8.39 0.42 22.25
C PRO A 75 8.97 -0.85 22.89
N ALA A 76 8.66 -2.01 22.34
CA ALA A 76 9.35 -3.24 22.68
C ALA A 76 10.61 -3.33 21.79
N TYR A 77 11.79 -3.18 22.39
CA TYR A 77 13.08 -3.18 21.66
C TYR A 77 13.55 -4.59 21.29
N LYS A 78 12.63 -5.54 21.06
CA LYS A 78 12.94 -6.86 20.52
C LYS A 78 13.12 -6.76 19.01
N ALA A 79 14.18 -7.34 18.45
CA ALA A 79 14.51 -7.24 17.03
C ALA A 79 13.33 -7.59 16.10
N ALA A 80 12.63 -8.70 16.36
CA ALA A 80 11.49 -9.11 15.55
C ALA A 80 10.31 -8.12 15.62
N ASP A 81 10.03 -7.51 16.78
CA ASP A 81 8.99 -6.49 16.89
C ASP A 81 9.40 -5.21 16.18
N THR A 82 10.65 -4.79 16.33
CA THR A 82 11.20 -3.60 15.65
C THR A 82 11.09 -3.75 14.12
N ILE A 83 11.53 -4.87 13.56
CA ILE A 83 11.44 -5.15 12.12
C ILE A 83 9.97 -5.09 11.65
N ARG A 84 9.07 -5.73 12.36
CA ARG A 84 7.64 -5.71 12.04
C ARG A 84 7.07 -4.29 12.05
N ARG A 85 7.47 -3.45 13.00
CA ARG A 85 7.03 -2.06 13.10
C ARG A 85 7.55 -1.20 11.97
N ILE A 86 8.81 -1.38 11.60
CA ILE A 86 9.44 -0.71 10.46
C ILE A 86 8.70 -1.05 9.16
N ARG A 87 8.42 -2.34 8.92
CA ARG A 87 7.66 -2.79 7.73
C ARG A 87 6.26 -2.16 7.68
N GLN A 88 5.59 -2.10 8.82
CA GLN A 88 4.28 -1.42 8.91
C GLN A 88 4.37 0.09 8.66
N ALA A 89 5.44 0.74 9.15
CA ALA A 89 5.67 2.15 8.90
C ALA A 89 5.88 2.42 7.39
N LYS A 90 6.69 1.60 6.73
CA LYS A 90 6.95 1.71 5.31
C LYS A 90 5.66 1.56 4.47
N LEU A 91 4.86 0.54 4.76
CA LEU A 91 3.55 0.37 4.14
C LEU A 91 2.63 1.57 4.39
N MET A 92 2.57 2.03 5.64
CA MET A 92 1.71 3.14 6.03
C MET A 92 2.11 4.44 5.34
N LEU A 93 3.42 4.73 5.21
CA LEU A 93 3.93 5.89 4.47
C LEU A 93 3.57 5.80 2.97
N THR A 94 3.74 4.65 2.33
CA THR A 94 3.35 4.43 0.93
C THR A 94 1.86 4.74 0.70
N VAL A 95 0.99 4.24 1.58
CA VAL A 95 -0.46 4.49 1.51
C VAL A 95 -0.80 5.96 1.78
N TYR A 96 -0.11 6.61 2.72
CA TYR A 96 -0.28 8.03 3.02
C TYR A 96 0.07 8.93 1.83
N HIS A 97 1.21 8.67 1.19
CA HIS A 97 1.61 9.41 0.00
C HIS A 97 0.73 9.12 -1.23
N ALA A 98 -0.02 8.03 -1.20
CA ALA A 98 -1.08 7.79 -2.17
C ALA A 98 -2.34 8.65 -1.92
N GLY A 99 -2.39 9.43 -0.84
CA GLY A 99 -3.52 10.30 -0.48
C GLY A 99 -4.64 9.57 0.26
N VAL A 100 -4.35 8.38 0.80
CA VAL A 100 -5.32 7.59 1.57
C VAL A 100 -5.16 7.86 3.06
N SER A 101 -6.27 8.01 3.78
CA SER A 101 -6.25 8.21 5.24
C SER A 101 -5.67 6.99 5.96
N VAL A 102 -4.63 7.21 6.80
CA VAL A 102 -3.90 6.11 7.46
C VAL A 102 -4.07 6.08 8.98
N PHE A 103 -4.53 7.17 9.58
CA PHE A 103 -4.67 7.27 11.05
C PHE A 103 -6.04 6.77 11.53
N THR A 104 -6.49 5.66 10.99
CA THR A 104 -7.80 5.06 11.24
C THR A 104 -7.78 4.19 12.48
N THR A 105 -8.70 4.43 13.42
CA THR A 105 -8.74 3.77 14.73
C THR A 105 -9.71 2.61 14.83
N ASN A 106 -10.64 2.48 13.89
CA ASN A 106 -11.58 1.35 13.82
C ASN A 106 -11.89 0.95 12.36
N VAL A 107 -12.40 -0.26 12.18
CA VAL A 107 -12.73 -0.81 10.85
C VAL A 107 -13.86 -0.06 10.17
N SER A 108 -14.82 0.51 10.92
CA SER A 108 -15.97 1.23 10.34
C SER A 108 -15.54 2.45 9.52
N ALA A 109 -14.38 3.06 9.84
CA ALA A 109 -13.84 4.17 9.06
C ALA A 109 -13.39 3.78 7.64
N LEU A 110 -13.34 2.48 7.32
CA LEU A 110 -13.08 1.98 5.97
C LEU A 110 -14.31 2.09 5.04
N CYS A 111 -15.41 2.70 5.47
CA CYS A 111 -16.50 3.10 4.56
C CYS A 111 -16.04 4.17 3.55
N GLU A 112 -14.99 4.91 3.88
CA GLU A 112 -14.29 5.83 2.99
C GLU A 112 -12.91 5.28 2.62
N GLN A 113 -12.19 5.96 1.72
CA GLN A 113 -10.81 5.57 1.38
C GLN A 113 -9.90 5.73 2.60
N ALA A 114 -9.51 4.61 3.17
CA ALA A 114 -8.73 4.58 4.40
C ALA A 114 -7.96 3.27 4.55
N MET A 115 -6.92 3.30 5.39
CA MET A 115 -6.19 2.13 5.85
C MET A 115 -6.39 1.91 7.34
N PHE A 116 -6.58 0.66 7.76
CA PHE A 116 -6.68 0.23 9.15
C PHE A 116 -5.57 -0.77 9.48
N LEU A 117 -4.85 -0.51 10.57
CA LEU A 117 -3.84 -1.43 11.09
C LEU A 117 -4.44 -2.32 12.19
N PRO A 118 -4.64 -3.63 11.98
CA PRO A 118 -5.22 -4.54 12.98
C PRO A 118 -4.47 -4.52 14.32
N MET A 119 -3.16 -4.22 14.30
CA MET A 119 -2.35 -4.07 15.52
C MET A 119 -2.83 -2.93 16.43
N ILE A 120 -3.50 -1.90 15.93
CA ILE A 120 -4.05 -0.81 16.75
C ILE A 120 -5.18 -1.35 17.64
N ALA A 121 -6.05 -2.22 17.11
CA ALA A 121 -7.07 -2.89 17.89
C ALA A 121 -6.46 -3.83 18.94
N ARG A 122 -5.45 -4.61 18.56
CA ARG A 122 -4.73 -5.52 19.49
C ARG A 122 -4.11 -4.79 20.67
N ASN A 123 -3.53 -3.62 20.45
CA ASN A 123 -2.92 -2.80 21.51
C ASN A 123 -3.96 -2.25 22.52
N ARG A 124 -5.25 -2.27 22.18
CA ARG A 124 -6.35 -1.84 23.06
C ARG A 124 -6.94 -3.00 23.87
N GLY A 125 -6.28 -4.15 23.90
CA GLY A 125 -6.77 -5.34 24.61
C GLY A 125 -7.79 -6.16 23.82
N SER A 126 -8.19 -5.71 22.61
CA SER A 126 -9.02 -6.50 21.70
C SER A 126 -8.14 -7.20 20.67
N ASN A 127 -8.51 -8.40 20.28
CA ASN A 127 -7.85 -9.13 19.19
C ASN A 127 -8.89 -9.67 18.20
N PRO A 128 -9.61 -8.80 17.48
CA PRO A 128 -10.68 -9.21 16.58
C PRO A 128 -10.15 -10.05 15.40
N TRP A 129 -8.85 -9.99 15.14
CA TRP A 129 -8.18 -10.66 14.02
C TRP A 129 -7.52 -11.98 14.43
N GLY A 130 -7.65 -12.40 15.69
CA GLY A 130 -7.07 -13.65 16.18
C GLY A 130 -5.57 -13.75 15.92
N SER A 131 -5.13 -14.87 15.38
CA SER A 131 -3.74 -15.14 14.99
C SER A 131 -3.38 -14.71 13.57
N THR A 132 -4.29 -14.02 12.87
CA THR A 132 -4.07 -13.60 11.48
C THR A 132 -2.84 -12.70 11.30
N ARG A 133 -2.23 -12.78 10.12
CA ARG A 133 -1.02 -12.03 9.74
C ARG A 133 -1.31 -10.84 8.84
N VAL A 134 -2.57 -10.49 8.67
CA VAL A 134 -2.97 -9.28 7.93
C VAL A 134 -2.21 -8.08 8.49
N ALA A 135 -1.40 -7.44 7.65
CA ALA A 135 -0.60 -6.27 8.02
C ALA A 135 -1.48 -5.03 8.09
N ALA A 136 -2.38 -4.88 7.12
CA ALA A 136 -3.35 -3.79 7.06
C ALA A 136 -4.60 -4.21 6.29
N LEU A 137 -5.68 -3.48 6.50
CA LEU A 137 -6.83 -3.42 5.60
C LEU A 137 -6.80 -2.09 4.87
N LEU A 138 -7.15 -2.10 3.59
CA LEU A 138 -7.16 -0.92 2.74
C LEU A 138 -8.46 -0.87 1.94
N HIS A 139 -9.18 0.24 2.04
CA HIS A 139 -10.23 0.60 1.11
C HIS A 139 -9.71 1.70 0.17
N THR A 140 -9.68 1.43 -1.11
CA THR A 140 -9.25 2.38 -2.15
C THR A 140 -10.05 2.18 -3.42
N GLY A 141 -10.61 3.25 -3.97
CA GLY A 141 -11.52 3.17 -5.11
C GLY A 141 -12.69 2.21 -4.85
N ASP A 142 -12.82 1.22 -5.73
CA ASP A 142 -13.87 0.17 -5.62
C ASP A 142 -13.38 -1.09 -4.87
N LEU A 143 -12.16 -1.06 -4.32
CA LEU A 143 -11.46 -2.22 -3.78
C LEU A 143 -11.40 -2.20 -2.25
N MET A 144 -11.74 -3.33 -1.63
CA MET A 144 -11.45 -3.63 -0.24
C MET A 144 -10.36 -4.71 -0.18
N CYS A 145 -9.19 -4.37 0.36
CA CYS A 145 -8.01 -5.21 0.29
C CYS A 145 -7.54 -5.66 1.68
N ALA A 146 -7.14 -6.94 1.79
CA ALA A 146 -6.32 -7.44 2.88
C ALA A 146 -4.85 -7.42 2.44
N ILE A 147 -3.98 -6.73 3.18
CA ILE A 147 -2.56 -6.61 2.85
C ILE A 147 -1.75 -7.54 3.74
N HIS A 148 -0.93 -8.37 3.11
CA HIS A 148 0.06 -9.22 3.77
C HIS A 148 1.47 -8.73 3.41
N TRP A 149 2.31 -8.53 4.44
CA TRP A 149 3.72 -8.28 4.20
C TRP A 149 4.44 -9.60 3.95
N VAL A 150 4.92 -9.76 2.74
CA VAL A 150 5.67 -10.95 2.29
C VAL A 150 7.09 -10.89 2.85
N SER A 151 7.57 -12.00 3.39
CA SER A 151 8.89 -12.03 4.02
C SER A 151 9.34 -13.47 4.28
N PRO A 152 10.64 -13.79 4.11
CA PRO A 152 11.21 -15.11 4.40
C PRO A 152 10.92 -15.61 5.82
N ASN A 153 10.89 -14.69 6.79
CA ASN A 153 10.61 -15.01 8.20
C ASN A 153 9.14 -15.28 8.51
N ILE A 154 8.25 -15.06 7.53
CA ILE A 154 6.81 -15.27 7.63
C ILE A 154 6.37 -16.04 6.38
N GLY A 155 7.06 -17.11 6.04
CA GLY A 155 6.85 -17.86 4.79
C GLY A 155 5.50 -18.57 4.63
N CYS A 156 4.64 -18.58 5.68
CA CYS A 156 3.36 -19.29 5.64
C CYS A 156 2.23 -18.46 6.24
N ILE A 157 1.05 -18.59 5.68
CA ILE A 157 -0.19 -17.97 6.17
C ILE A 157 -1.30 -19.00 6.33
N ALA A 158 -2.23 -18.73 7.25
CA ALA A 158 -3.44 -19.52 7.43
C ALA A 158 -4.56 -18.91 6.57
N LEU A 159 -4.53 -19.16 5.27
CA LEU A 159 -5.40 -18.49 4.30
C LEU A 159 -6.88 -18.52 4.68
N THR A 160 -7.40 -19.68 5.10
CA THR A 160 -8.81 -19.80 5.46
C THR A 160 -9.18 -18.90 6.64
N ASP A 161 -8.34 -18.86 7.69
CA ASP A 161 -8.56 -18.03 8.87
C ASP A 161 -8.42 -16.54 8.52
N GLU A 162 -7.42 -16.20 7.69
CA GLU A 162 -7.20 -14.83 7.20
C GLU A 162 -8.41 -14.32 6.38
N LEU A 163 -8.88 -15.11 5.42
CA LEU A 163 -10.04 -14.74 4.59
C LEU A 163 -11.33 -14.66 5.40
N THR A 164 -11.54 -15.57 6.35
CA THR A 164 -12.71 -15.55 7.23
C THR A 164 -12.70 -14.28 8.09
N ALA A 165 -11.58 -13.95 8.71
CA ALA A 165 -11.44 -12.72 9.49
C ALA A 165 -11.64 -11.48 8.60
N PHE A 166 -11.05 -11.45 7.42
CA PHE A 166 -11.21 -10.37 6.45
C PHE A 166 -12.67 -10.16 6.05
N GLN A 167 -13.36 -11.22 5.67
CA GLN A 167 -14.78 -11.17 5.28
C GLN A 167 -15.67 -10.69 6.42
N ASN A 168 -15.52 -11.26 7.62
CA ASN A 168 -16.32 -10.90 8.79
C ASN A 168 -16.15 -9.44 9.20
N HIS A 169 -14.90 -8.95 9.24
CA HIS A 169 -14.61 -7.59 9.69
C HIS A 169 -14.85 -6.53 8.62
N THR A 170 -14.99 -6.90 7.37
CA THR A 170 -15.25 -5.97 6.26
C THR A 170 -16.62 -6.15 5.60
N ALA A 171 -17.50 -6.98 6.16
CA ALA A 171 -18.81 -7.29 5.56
C ALA A 171 -19.66 -6.03 5.31
N ALA A 172 -19.62 -5.06 6.22
CA ALA A 172 -20.38 -3.82 6.13
C ALA A 172 -19.71 -2.73 5.26
N ILE A 173 -18.49 -2.96 4.78
CA ILE A 173 -17.76 -1.97 3.95
C ILE A 173 -18.31 -2.02 2.52
N PRO A 174 -18.77 -0.88 1.95
CA PRO A 174 -19.32 -0.82 0.60
C PRO A 174 -18.19 -0.80 -0.43
N ALA A 175 -17.72 -1.99 -0.83
CA ALA A 175 -16.72 -2.15 -1.89
C ALA A 175 -17.24 -3.10 -2.96
N LYS A 176 -17.02 -2.78 -4.23
CA LYS A 176 -17.45 -3.62 -5.35
C LYS A 176 -16.67 -4.94 -5.40
N GLN A 177 -15.39 -4.90 -5.05
CA GLN A 177 -14.50 -6.04 -5.13
C GLN A 177 -13.63 -6.18 -3.88
N ARG A 178 -13.45 -7.41 -3.44
CA ARG A 178 -12.47 -7.77 -2.40
C ARG A 178 -11.24 -8.38 -3.04
N ALA A 179 -10.06 -8.02 -2.52
CA ALA A 179 -8.78 -8.44 -3.07
C ALA A 179 -7.76 -8.71 -1.96
N VAL A 180 -6.66 -9.33 -2.33
CA VAL A 180 -5.48 -9.50 -1.47
C VAL A 180 -4.32 -8.74 -2.09
N ILE A 181 -3.49 -8.13 -1.25
CA ILE A 181 -2.24 -7.48 -1.66
C ILE A 181 -1.07 -8.18 -0.97
N PHE A 182 -0.09 -8.61 -1.75
CA PHE A 182 1.22 -8.99 -1.25
C PHE A 182 2.16 -7.80 -1.36
N ALA A 183 2.63 -7.30 -0.21
CA ALA A 183 3.49 -6.12 -0.11
C ALA A 183 4.87 -6.49 0.43
N ALA A 184 5.91 -5.83 -0.07
CA ALA A 184 7.27 -5.86 0.45
C ALA A 184 7.97 -4.52 0.13
N SER A 185 9.29 -4.39 0.39
CA SER A 185 10.01 -3.17 0.05
C SER A 185 10.15 -2.98 -1.47
N SER A 186 10.21 -4.08 -2.24
CA SER A 186 10.33 -4.06 -3.70
C SER A 186 9.61 -5.24 -4.36
N TYR A 187 9.45 -5.20 -5.70
CA TYR A 187 8.92 -6.33 -6.46
C TYR A 187 9.83 -7.55 -6.40
N GLU A 188 11.15 -7.35 -6.39
CA GLU A 188 12.12 -8.44 -6.30
C GLU A 188 11.94 -9.25 -5.03
N GLU A 189 11.73 -8.58 -3.88
CA GLU A 189 11.46 -9.26 -2.61
C GLU A 189 10.17 -10.10 -2.69
N ILE A 190 9.10 -9.57 -3.27
CA ILE A 190 7.84 -10.30 -3.42
C ILE A 190 8.03 -11.52 -4.32
N LEU A 191 8.67 -11.33 -5.48
CA LEU A 191 8.87 -12.40 -6.46
C LEU A 191 9.81 -13.49 -5.94
N ALA A 192 10.85 -13.11 -5.19
CA ALA A 192 11.74 -14.09 -4.56
C ALA A 192 10.99 -15.04 -3.62
N GLU A 193 10.05 -14.53 -2.84
CA GLU A 193 9.22 -15.37 -1.96
C GLU A 193 8.19 -16.22 -2.72
N LEU A 194 7.65 -15.69 -3.82
CA LEU A 194 6.75 -16.46 -4.68
C LEU A 194 7.49 -17.57 -5.44
N ASP A 195 8.72 -17.31 -5.86
CA ASP A 195 9.52 -18.26 -6.64
C ASP A 195 10.25 -19.29 -5.73
N ALA A 196 10.50 -18.97 -4.46
CA ALA A 196 11.13 -19.84 -3.48
C ALA A 196 10.26 -21.03 -3.02
N GLY A 197 8.97 -21.03 -3.34
CA GLY A 197 7.89 -21.89 -2.90
C GLY A 197 8.31 -23.29 -2.42
N GLN A 198 8.36 -23.47 -1.09
CA GLN A 198 8.52 -24.77 -0.47
C GLN A 198 7.15 -25.28 -0.01
N ALA A 199 6.84 -26.53 -0.34
CA ALA A 199 5.64 -27.18 0.16
C ALA A 199 5.66 -27.22 1.70
N ASN A 200 4.56 -26.79 2.32
CA ASN A 200 4.41 -26.84 3.76
C ASN A 200 3.76 -28.14 4.17
N GLN A 201 4.35 -28.82 5.16
CA GLN A 201 3.79 -30.07 5.71
C GLN A 201 2.56 -29.82 6.61
N ASN A 202 2.31 -28.58 7.03
CA ASN A 202 1.15 -28.25 7.84
C ASN A 202 -0.04 -27.88 6.95
N THR A 203 -1.09 -28.69 6.96
CA THR A 203 -2.30 -28.50 6.15
C THR A 203 -3.08 -27.21 6.42
N ARG A 204 -2.81 -26.53 7.56
CA ARG A 204 -3.44 -25.25 7.93
C ARG A 204 -2.65 -24.02 7.48
N LEU A 205 -1.39 -24.20 7.15
CA LEU A 205 -0.51 -23.12 6.74
C LEU A 205 -0.09 -23.31 5.29
N GLN A 206 -0.12 -22.25 4.53
CA GLN A 206 0.26 -22.23 3.14
C GLN A 206 1.40 -21.24 2.90
N THR A 207 2.32 -21.60 2.00
CA THR A 207 3.34 -20.68 1.52
C THR A 207 2.70 -19.56 0.70
N TYR A 208 3.40 -18.45 0.51
CA TYR A 208 2.89 -17.37 -0.36
C TYR A 208 2.66 -17.85 -1.79
N ARG A 209 3.48 -18.77 -2.28
CA ARG A 209 3.30 -19.41 -3.61
C ARG A 209 2.01 -20.22 -3.68
N GLU A 210 1.76 -21.08 -2.70
CA GLU A 210 0.53 -21.87 -2.66
C GLU A 210 -0.72 -20.98 -2.57
N VAL A 211 -0.64 -19.89 -1.79
CA VAL A 211 -1.72 -18.89 -1.74
C VAL A 211 -1.91 -18.22 -3.10
N TYR A 212 -0.82 -17.80 -3.75
CA TYR A 212 -0.86 -17.21 -5.07
C TYR A 212 -1.54 -18.12 -6.09
N ASP A 213 -1.25 -19.41 -6.05
CA ASP A 213 -1.79 -20.39 -7.01
C ASP A 213 -3.26 -20.74 -6.74
N CYS A 214 -3.71 -20.79 -5.49
CA CYS A 214 -5.05 -21.28 -5.13
C CYS A 214 -6.08 -20.19 -4.77
N LEU A 215 -5.65 -18.95 -4.50
CA LEU A 215 -6.54 -17.88 -4.09
C LEU A 215 -7.54 -17.52 -5.22
N LYS A 216 -8.83 -17.47 -4.91
CA LYS A 216 -9.89 -17.11 -5.89
C LYS A 216 -10.10 -15.59 -6.01
N LEU A 217 -9.67 -14.80 -5.03
CA LEU A 217 -9.74 -13.34 -5.08
C LEU A 217 -8.63 -12.77 -5.95
N PRO A 218 -8.79 -11.58 -6.55
CA PRO A 218 -7.70 -10.84 -7.16
C PRO A 218 -6.54 -10.70 -6.19
N LEU A 219 -5.32 -10.82 -6.72
CA LEU A 219 -4.09 -10.70 -5.95
C LEU A 219 -3.14 -9.74 -6.63
N PHE A 220 -2.84 -8.65 -5.93
CA PHE A 220 -1.98 -7.58 -6.41
C PHE A 220 -0.63 -7.64 -5.72
N LEU A 221 0.44 -7.28 -6.44
CA LEU A 221 1.77 -7.11 -5.87
C LEU A 221 2.03 -5.63 -5.66
N LEU A 222 2.49 -5.25 -4.47
CA LEU A 222 2.68 -3.85 -4.08
C LEU A 222 4.07 -3.62 -3.49
N PRO A 223 4.99 -2.92 -4.16
CA PRO A 223 6.24 -2.48 -3.55
C PRO A 223 5.95 -1.28 -2.65
N CYS A 224 6.60 -1.18 -1.51
CA CYS A 224 6.48 -0.03 -0.61
C CYS A 224 7.54 1.03 -0.96
N ASN A 225 7.37 1.68 -2.10
CA ASN A 225 8.20 2.73 -2.67
C ASN A 225 7.34 3.72 -3.50
N ASP A 226 7.96 4.61 -4.27
CA ASP A 226 7.26 5.61 -5.11
C ASP A 226 6.35 4.96 -6.17
N THR A 227 6.77 3.84 -6.75
CA THR A 227 5.93 3.09 -7.70
C THR A 227 4.70 2.51 -7.02
N GLY A 228 4.84 1.96 -5.81
CA GLY A 228 3.70 1.48 -5.03
C GLY A 228 2.74 2.61 -4.62
N CYS A 229 3.26 3.78 -4.28
CA CYS A 229 2.45 4.97 -4.06
C CYS A 229 1.62 5.32 -5.31
N LEU A 230 2.26 5.41 -6.47
CA LEU A 230 1.59 5.70 -7.74
C LEU A 230 0.58 4.61 -8.13
N GLN A 231 0.94 3.34 -7.95
CA GLN A 231 0.05 2.20 -8.13
C GLN A 231 -1.23 2.32 -7.30
N LEU A 232 -1.12 2.63 -6.01
CA LEU A 232 -2.27 2.81 -5.12
C LEU A 232 -3.15 4.00 -5.53
N ARG A 233 -2.56 5.11 -6.01
CA ARG A 233 -3.30 6.25 -6.54
C ARG A 233 -4.10 5.87 -7.79
N ILE A 234 -3.52 5.09 -8.69
CA ILE A 234 -4.21 4.56 -9.86
C ILE A 234 -5.38 3.68 -9.42
N MET A 235 -5.14 2.73 -8.51
CA MET A 235 -6.17 1.83 -7.98
C MET A 235 -7.28 2.57 -7.21
N GLY A 236 -7.01 3.77 -6.71
CA GLY A 236 -8.00 4.66 -6.10
C GLY A 236 -9.00 5.28 -7.08
N VAL A 237 -8.73 5.23 -8.38
CA VAL A 237 -9.65 5.72 -9.41
C VAL A 237 -10.63 4.60 -9.81
N PRO A 238 -11.95 4.81 -9.68
CA PRO A 238 -12.92 3.81 -10.12
C PRO A 238 -12.73 3.45 -11.61
N ASN A 239 -12.79 2.15 -11.92
CA ASN A 239 -12.62 1.63 -13.29
C ASN A 239 -11.29 2.04 -13.95
N TYR A 240 -10.21 2.26 -13.18
CA TYR A 240 -8.91 2.75 -13.68
C TYR A 240 -8.34 1.94 -14.85
N ARG A 241 -8.57 0.63 -14.90
CA ARG A 241 -8.08 -0.24 -15.98
C ARG A 241 -8.65 0.17 -17.34
N GLU A 242 -9.97 0.32 -17.40
CA GLU A 242 -10.67 0.75 -18.61
C GLU A 242 -10.28 2.17 -19.01
N LEU A 243 -10.23 3.09 -18.03
CA LEU A 243 -9.86 4.49 -18.27
C LEU A 243 -8.44 4.61 -18.82
N LEU A 244 -7.45 3.95 -18.20
CA LEU A 244 -6.08 3.94 -18.72
C LEU A 244 -5.98 3.28 -20.09
N ALA A 245 -6.70 2.17 -20.33
CA ALA A 245 -6.72 1.56 -21.65
C ALA A 245 -7.24 2.53 -22.71
N LYS A 246 -8.31 3.29 -22.43
CA LYS A 246 -8.82 4.33 -23.34
C LYS A 246 -7.82 5.46 -23.57
N ILE A 247 -7.18 5.95 -22.51
CA ILE A 247 -6.17 7.01 -22.58
C ILE A 247 -4.97 6.57 -23.44
N ILE A 248 -4.49 5.34 -23.26
CA ILE A 248 -3.31 4.83 -23.95
C ILE A 248 -3.62 4.47 -25.41
N LEU A 249 -4.72 3.76 -25.64
CA LEU A 249 -5.06 3.25 -26.97
C LEU A 249 -5.78 4.27 -27.85
N LYS A 250 -6.42 5.27 -27.27
CA LYS A 250 -7.13 6.34 -27.98
C LYS A 250 -8.10 5.79 -29.03
N SER A 251 -7.91 6.16 -30.30
CA SER A 251 -8.72 5.69 -31.44
C SER A 251 -8.58 4.18 -31.72
N HIS A 252 -7.57 3.52 -31.16
CA HIS A 252 -7.38 2.07 -31.29
C HIS A 252 -8.01 1.26 -30.14
N TYR A 253 -8.68 1.93 -29.20
CA TYR A 253 -9.39 1.25 -28.12
C TYR A 253 -10.62 0.51 -28.66
N VAL A 254 -10.63 -0.80 -28.46
CA VAL A 254 -11.79 -1.65 -28.71
C VAL A 254 -12.15 -2.35 -27.39
N PRO A 255 -13.38 -2.19 -26.88
CA PRO A 255 -13.77 -2.82 -25.62
C PRO A 255 -13.73 -4.35 -25.74
N PRO A 256 -13.54 -5.07 -24.62
CA PRO A 256 -13.65 -6.51 -24.63
C PRO A 256 -15.08 -6.94 -25.02
N PRO A 257 -15.26 -8.09 -25.69
CA PRO A 257 -16.58 -8.54 -26.16
C PRO A 257 -17.52 -8.94 -25.02
N THR A 258 -17.01 -9.18 -23.84
CA THR A 258 -17.80 -9.54 -22.64
C THR A 258 -17.17 -8.96 -21.38
N ASP A 259 -17.99 -8.69 -20.36
CA ASP A 259 -17.54 -8.23 -19.04
C ASP A 259 -16.73 -9.31 -18.27
N ARG A 260 -16.71 -10.55 -18.76
CA ARG A 260 -15.95 -11.66 -18.18
C ARG A 260 -14.56 -11.80 -18.78
N ALA A 261 -14.20 -10.98 -19.76
CA ALA A 261 -12.88 -11.02 -20.37
C ALA A 261 -11.80 -10.72 -19.31
N MET A 262 -10.70 -11.46 -19.36
CA MET A 262 -9.55 -11.28 -18.45
C MET A 262 -8.60 -10.18 -18.94
N TYR A 263 -9.02 -9.38 -19.92
CA TYR A 263 -8.29 -8.26 -20.50
C TYR A 263 -9.18 -7.00 -20.56
N ASP A 264 -8.57 -5.84 -20.71
CA ASP A 264 -9.23 -4.54 -20.56
C ASP A 264 -9.61 -3.90 -21.91
N ALA A 265 -9.00 -4.36 -23.00
CA ALA A 265 -9.28 -3.93 -24.37
C ALA A 265 -8.74 -4.95 -25.39
N LEU A 266 -9.09 -4.75 -26.66
CA LEU A 266 -8.36 -5.34 -27.78
C LEU A 266 -7.48 -4.26 -28.43
N TYR A 267 -6.23 -4.60 -28.69
CA TYR A 267 -5.26 -3.78 -29.40
C TYR A 267 -4.78 -4.51 -30.64
N GLN A 268 -5.12 -4.02 -31.84
CA GLN A 268 -4.80 -4.69 -33.11
C GLN A 268 -5.24 -6.17 -33.14
N GLY A 269 -6.39 -6.47 -32.57
CA GLY A 269 -6.94 -7.83 -32.50
C GLY A 269 -6.36 -8.75 -31.42
N VAL A 270 -5.41 -8.27 -30.61
CA VAL A 270 -4.85 -9.05 -29.49
C VAL A 270 -5.34 -8.51 -28.14
N PRO A 271 -5.50 -9.37 -27.10
CA PRO A 271 -5.86 -8.95 -25.75
C PRO A 271 -4.86 -7.94 -25.20
N PHE A 272 -5.38 -6.82 -24.68
CA PHE A 272 -4.61 -5.77 -24.00
C PHE A 272 -4.97 -5.72 -22.54
N ILE A 273 -3.96 -5.81 -21.65
CA ILE A 273 -4.12 -5.85 -20.22
C ILE A 273 -3.40 -4.67 -19.56
N MET A 274 -4.14 -3.93 -18.76
CA MET A 274 -3.60 -2.90 -17.88
C MET A 274 -3.03 -3.55 -16.61
N MET A 275 -1.71 -3.45 -16.44
CA MET A 275 -0.96 -4.10 -15.39
C MET A 275 -0.51 -3.16 -14.26
N ALA A 276 -1.06 -1.95 -14.19
CA ALA A 276 -0.70 -0.98 -13.15
C ALA A 276 -0.91 -1.50 -11.71
N ASP A 277 -1.77 -2.50 -11.53
CA ASP A 277 -2.06 -3.17 -10.24
C ASP A 277 -1.24 -4.43 -9.98
N MET A 278 -0.49 -4.91 -10.99
CA MET A 278 0.35 -6.11 -10.92
C MET A 278 -0.40 -7.39 -10.53
N ASP A 279 -1.64 -7.59 -11.05
CA ASP A 279 -2.32 -8.89 -10.99
C ASP A 279 -1.78 -9.83 -12.10
N LEU A 280 -0.65 -10.49 -11.82
CA LEU A 280 0.02 -11.37 -12.79
C LEU A 280 -0.85 -12.56 -13.22
N ARG A 281 -1.81 -12.99 -12.40
CA ARG A 281 -2.68 -14.13 -12.72
C ARG A 281 -3.64 -13.81 -13.87
N ARG A 282 -4.01 -12.53 -14.05
CA ARG A 282 -4.78 -12.10 -15.23
C ARG A 282 -3.98 -12.31 -16.52
N VAL A 283 -2.67 -12.05 -16.46
CA VAL A 283 -1.78 -12.28 -17.61
C VAL A 283 -1.75 -13.76 -17.98
N ASP A 284 -1.55 -14.63 -16.99
CA ASP A 284 -1.49 -16.07 -17.22
C ASP A 284 -2.82 -16.61 -17.77
N ALA A 285 -3.96 -16.13 -17.24
CA ALA A 285 -5.29 -16.49 -17.73
C ALA A 285 -5.51 -16.00 -19.18
N ALA A 286 -5.13 -14.75 -19.48
CA ALA A 286 -5.27 -14.19 -20.83
C ALA A 286 -4.35 -14.85 -21.85
N LEU A 287 -3.13 -15.23 -21.46
CA LEU A 287 -2.22 -16.01 -22.31
C LEU A 287 -2.80 -17.39 -22.65
N ASN A 288 -3.44 -18.05 -21.69
CA ASN A 288 -4.07 -19.34 -21.92
C ASN A 288 -5.29 -19.20 -22.87
N ALA A 289 -6.12 -18.17 -22.67
CA ALA A 289 -7.23 -17.89 -23.57
C ALA A 289 -6.76 -17.53 -24.99
N ALA A 290 -5.77 -16.63 -25.10
CA ALA A 290 -5.21 -16.23 -26.39
C ALA A 290 -4.65 -17.44 -27.19
N ARG A 291 -3.97 -18.37 -26.51
CA ARG A 291 -3.48 -19.61 -27.17
C ARG A 291 -4.62 -20.48 -27.68
N SER A 292 -5.72 -20.58 -26.93
CA SER A 292 -6.92 -21.32 -27.38
C SER A 292 -7.52 -20.70 -28.63
N ASP A 293 -7.39 -19.38 -28.80
CA ASP A 293 -7.83 -18.61 -29.96
C ASP A 293 -6.78 -18.54 -31.10
N GLY A 294 -5.68 -19.28 -30.97
CA GLY A 294 -4.60 -19.31 -31.97
C GLY A 294 -3.69 -18.08 -31.95
N LEU A 295 -3.77 -17.23 -30.91
CA LEU A 295 -2.91 -16.07 -30.77
C LEU A 295 -1.64 -16.45 -30.00
N SER A 296 -0.48 -15.96 -30.47
CA SER A 296 0.81 -16.25 -29.85
C SER A 296 1.24 -15.22 -28.80
N GLN A 297 0.64 -14.05 -28.81
CA GLN A 297 1.03 -12.92 -27.97
C GLN A 297 -0.18 -12.14 -27.45
N ILE A 298 0.04 -11.42 -26.34
CA ILE A 298 -0.86 -10.41 -25.79
C ILE A 298 -0.12 -9.07 -25.66
N ALA A 299 -0.84 -8.01 -25.34
CA ALA A 299 -0.28 -6.68 -25.07
C ALA A 299 -0.46 -6.33 -23.59
N LEU A 300 0.59 -5.83 -22.95
CA LEU A 300 0.59 -5.41 -21.54
C LEU A 300 1.00 -3.94 -21.43
N ALA A 301 0.37 -3.16 -20.55
CA ALA A 301 0.82 -1.81 -20.20
C ALA A 301 0.97 -1.67 -18.70
N ALA A 302 2.12 -1.15 -18.23
CA ALA A 302 2.45 -1.04 -16.83
C ALA A 302 3.34 0.19 -16.55
N LEU A 303 3.54 0.50 -15.27
CA LEU A 303 4.46 1.54 -14.82
C LEU A 303 5.92 1.18 -15.16
N PRO A 304 6.82 2.17 -15.31
CA PRO A 304 8.20 1.93 -15.74
C PRO A 304 8.91 0.84 -14.92
N GLU A 305 8.92 0.94 -13.58
CA GLU A 305 9.56 -0.06 -12.72
C GLU A 305 8.93 -1.45 -12.87
N GLN A 306 7.62 -1.55 -13.01
CA GLN A 306 6.91 -2.81 -13.24
C GLN A 306 7.32 -3.48 -14.55
N VAL A 307 7.53 -2.67 -15.60
CA VAL A 307 8.04 -3.15 -16.90
C VAL A 307 9.45 -3.70 -16.74
N GLU A 308 10.34 -2.93 -16.12
CA GLU A 308 11.76 -3.27 -16.01
C GLU A 308 12.01 -4.47 -15.09
N THR A 309 11.40 -4.46 -13.92
CA THR A 309 11.70 -5.45 -12.87
C THR A 309 10.93 -6.77 -13.04
N VAL A 310 9.72 -6.71 -13.63
CA VAL A 310 8.83 -7.88 -13.66
C VAL A 310 8.49 -8.32 -15.08
N LEU A 311 7.89 -7.42 -15.90
CA LEU A 311 7.21 -7.84 -17.12
C LEU A 311 8.17 -8.16 -18.25
N ASN A 312 9.28 -7.42 -18.38
CA ASN A 312 10.28 -7.68 -19.42
C ASN A 312 10.80 -9.11 -19.32
N ARG A 313 11.32 -9.49 -18.18
CA ARG A 313 11.91 -10.82 -17.96
C ARG A 313 10.89 -11.95 -18.09
N ARG A 314 9.68 -11.77 -17.54
CA ARG A 314 8.67 -12.84 -17.50
C ARG A 314 7.93 -13.04 -18.82
N TYR A 315 7.70 -11.98 -19.57
CA TYR A 315 6.77 -12.01 -20.72
C TYR A 315 7.37 -11.46 -22.01
N ARG A 316 8.12 -10.35 -22.01
CA ARG A 316 8.69 -9.75 -23.21
C ARG A 316 9.85 -10.59 -23.76
N GLU A 317 10.85 -10.91 -22.95
CA GLU A 317 12.02 -11.71 -23.35
C GLU A 317 11.64 -13.14 -23.77
N THR A 318 10.54 -13.67 -23.23
CA THR A 318 10.00 -14.98 -23.59
C THR A 318 9.09 -14.95 -24.82
N GLY A 319 8.92 -13.80 -25.47
CA GLY A 319 8.07 -13.62 -26.64
C GLY A 319 6.57 -13.77 -26.40
N LYS A 320 6.11 -13.85 -25.13
CA LYS A 320 4.70 -14.06 -24.76
C LYS A 320 3.87 -12.79 -24.82
N ALA A 321 4.48 -11.62 -24.66
CA ALA A 321 3.77 -10.35 -24.67
C ALA A 321 4.57 -9.21 -25.29
N ARG A 322 3.85 -8.26 -25.88
CA ARG A 322 4.35 -6.90 -26.16
C ARG A 322 4.13 -6.07 -24.91
N VAL A 323 5.17 -5.46 -24.37
CA VAL A 323 5.10 -4.69 -23.12
C VAL A 323 5.29 -3.21 -23.43
N PHE A 324 4.34 -2.40 -22.98
CA PHE A 324 4.32 -0.94 -23.11
C PHE A 324 4.49 -0.30 -21.74
N THR A 325 5.21 0.82 -21.70
CA THR A 325 5.31 1.64 -20.49
C THR A 325 4.22 2.71 -20.50
N ILE A 326 3.48 2.84 -19.41
CA ILE A 326 2.51 3.92 -19.21
C ILE A 326 3.30 5.23 -19.11
N THR A 327 2.96 6.19 -19.96
CA THR A 327 3.65 7.47 -20.00
C THR A 327 3.18 8.42 -18.89
N ASP A 328 4.03 9.37 -18.49
CA ASP A 328 3.64 10.44 -17.55
C ASP A 328 2.45 11.25 -18.04
N ALA A 329 2.32 11.43 -19.35
CA ALA A 329 1.16 12.14 -19.92
C ALA A 329 -0.15 11.38 -19.64
N ALA A 330 -0.16 10.06 -19.84
CA ALA A 330 -1.32 9.22 -19.56
C ALA A 330 -1.66 9.21 -18.05
N LEU A 331 -0.63 9.18 -17.19
CA LEU A 331 -0.82 9.26 -15.74
C LEU A 331 -1.37 10.60 -15.29
N ARG A 332 -0.90 11.71 -15.85
CA ARG A 332 -1.46 13.05 -15.56
C ARG A 332 -2.89 13.20 -16.06
N GLU A 333 -3.22 12.62 -17.20
CA GLU A 333 -4.58 12.61 -17.72
C GLU A 333 -5.54 11.86 -16.78
N LEU A 334 -5.10 10.72 -16.20
CA LEU A 334 -5.91 9.96 -15.23
C LEU A 334 -5.99 10.62 -13.85
N LEU A 335 -4.85 11.09 -13.30
CA LEU A 335 -4.69 11.47 -11.89
C LEU A 335 -4.66 12.99 -11.65
N GLY A 336 -4.53 13.80 -12.69
CA GLY A 336 -4.26 15.23 -12.61
C GLY A 336 -2.80 15.55 -12.24
N SER A 337 -2.21 14.80 -11.32
CA SER A 337 -0.81 14.94 -10.88
C SER A 337 -0.22 13.57 -10.58
N THR A 338 1.08 13.37 -10.87
CA THR A 338 1.83 12.16 -10.50
C THR A 338 2.61 12.32 -9.19
N ALA A 339 2.71 13.55 -8.68
CA ALA A 339 3.42 13.83 -7.44
C ALA A 339 2.75 13.12 -6.23
N PRO A 340 3.53 12.62 -5.27
CA PRO A 340 2.99 12.09 -4.03
C PRO A 340 2.08 13.10 -3.33
N TYR A 341 1.10 12.60 -2.58
CA TYR A 341 0.27 13.46 -1.74
C TYR A 341 1.14 14.13 -0.66
N VAL A 342 1.00 15.43 -0.54
CA VAL A 342 1.60 16.22 0.54
C VAL A 342 0.45 16.83 1.33
N PRO A 343 0.36 16.59 2.64
CA PRO A 343 -0.70 17.19 3.44
C PRO A 343 -0.53 18.71 3.51
N PRO A 344 -1.63 19.46 3.64
CA PRO A 344 -1.55 20.89 3.85
C PRO A 344 -0.85 21.22 5.18
N ASP A 345 -0.24 22.41 5.26
CA ASP A 345 0.38 22.87 6.50
C ASP A 345 -0.63 23.16 7.60
N LEU A 346 -1.86 23.50 7.21
CA LEU A 346 -2.94 23.90 8.10
C LEU A 346 -3.79 22.70 8.56
N PRO A 347 -4.40 22.79 9.74
CA PRO A 347 -4.22 23.86 10.72
C PRO A 347 -2.87 23.83 11.42
N PHE A 348 -2.47 24.96 12.02
CA PHE A 348 -1.33 25.02 12.93
C PHE A 348 -1.74 24.65 14.34
N TYR A 349 -0.77 24.23 15.15
CA TYR A 349 -0.97 23.82 16.55
C TYR A 349 0.02 24.52 17.47
N THR A 350 -0.42 24.86 18.67
CA THR A 350 0.47 25.36 19.74
C THR A 350 1.22 24.21 20.41
N SER A 351 2.21 24.55 21.25
CA SER A 351 2.89 23.58 22.12
C SER A 351 1.96 22.89 23.13
N GLU A 352 0.83 23.48 23.41
CA GLU A 352 -0.25 22.95 24.28
C GLU A 352 -1.28 22.11 23.50
N GLY A 353 -1.09 21.93 22.18
CA GLY A 353 -1.98 21.17 21.31
C GLY A 353 -3.23 21.90 20.83
N SER A 354 -3.38 23.19 21.13
CA SER A 354 -4.51 23.99 20.67
C SER A 354 -4.39 24.31 19.18
N VAL A 355 -5.50 24.23 18.46
CA VAL A 355 -5.57 24.58 17.02
C VAL A 355 -5.51 26.09 16.83
N LEU A 356 -4.74 26.53 15.84
CA LEU A 356 -4.68 27.92 15.39
C LEU A 356 -5.25 28.01 13.96
N ASP A 357 -6.38 28.67 13.82
CA ASP A 357 -7.08 28.84 12.52
C ASP A 357 -6.44 29.90 11.61
N VAL A 358 -5.48 30.67 12.13
CA VAL A 358 -4.83 31.76 11.39
C VAL A 358 -3.37 31.38 11.14
N PRO A 359 -2.87 31.48 9.88
CA PRO A 359 -1.45 31.25 9.63
C PRO A 359 -0.62 32.25 10.43
N PRO A 360 0.50 31.83 11.03
CA PRO A 360 1.41 32.74 11.68
C PRO A 360 1.86 33.80 10.67
N LEU A 361 1.83 35.06 11.07
CA LEU A 361 2.35 36.15 10.25
C LEU A 361 3.78 35.77 9.83
N LYS A 362 4.06 35.78 8.52
CA LYS A 362 5.43 35.62 8.05
C LYS A 362 6.24 36.72 8.74
N ALA A 363 7.29 36.32 9.43
CA ALA A 363 8.28 37.27 9.92
C ALA A 363 8.79 38.09 8.73
N PRO A 364 8.96 39.42 8.87
CA PRO A 364 9.38 40.31 7.82
C PRO A 364 10.76 39.93 7.24
#